data_7613cdb91ef832c905af24e146145d1b
#
_entry.id   7613cdb91ef832c905af24e146145d1b
#
_cell.length_a   1.000
_cell.length_b   1.000
_cell.length_c   1.000
_cell.angle_alpha   90.00
_cell.angle_beta   90.00
_cell.angle_gamma   90.00
#
_symmetry.space_group_name_H-M   'P 1'
#
loop_
_entity.id
_entity.type
_entity.pdbx_description
1 polymer ?
#
loop_
_entity_poly.entity_id
_entity_poly.type
_entity_poly.pdbx_seq_one_letter_code
_entity_poly.pdbx_strand_id
1 'polypeptide(L)'
;MAAARPTSVRDLLHDAPRSLRVLSEEHADGWGIALRRNDTWAVKRSTTCAARCESYAGLDQEAVLAIAHIRKKTVGDLSLANTHPFQRGRFVFAHNGTVDTAPLVAATAPEHTASLVGTTDSEKLFMFVLTHVDRVGEVTAGVTAAVRALHALGSIGSASFLFSDGDRLYAHRDNRR
;
A
#
# COMPACT_ATOMS: atom_id res chain seq x y z
N MET A 1 -9.89 4.44 1.08
CA MET A 1 -11.25 4.83 1.52
C MET A 1 -11.46 4.35 2.94
N ALA A 2 -12.00 5.18 3.79
CA ALA A 2 -12.55 4.79 5.10
C ALA A 2 -13.96 5.39 5.17
N ALA A 3 -14.94 4.61 5.60
CA ALA A 3 -16.34 5.02 5.67
C ALA A 3 -16.97 4.58 6.99
N ALA A 4 -17.95 5.35 7.48
CA ALA A 4 -18.66 5.01 8.73
C ALA A 4 -19.63 3.82 8.58
N ARG A 5 -19.96 3.45 7.35
CA ARG A 5 -20.78 2.31 6.97
C ARG A 5 -20.27 1.68 5.67
N PRO A 6 -20.60 0.42 5.37
CA PRO A 6 -20.26 -0.18 4.09
C PRO A 6 -20.68 0.73 2.93
N THR A 7 -19.74 1.03 2.07
CA THR A 7 -19.91 1.96 0.94
C THR A 7 -19.30 1.31 -0.29
N SER A 8 -19.98 1.43 -1.44
CA SER A 8 -19.49 0.93 -2.71
C SER A 8 -18.13 1.55 -3.05
N VAL A 9 -17.21 0.72 -3.49
CA VAL A 9 -15.91 1.18 -4.01
C VAL A 9 -16.00 1.62 -5.46
N ARG A 10 -17.16 1.52 -6.08
CA ARG A 10 -17.36 1.74 -7.50
C ARG A 10 -16.96 3.13 -7.97
N ASP A 11 -17.36 4.17 -7.23
CA ASP A 11 -16.98 5.55 -7.57
C ASP A 11 -15.46 5.71 -7.62
N LEU A 12 -14.75 5.17 -6.61
CA LEU A 12 -13.29 5.24 -6.54
C LEU A 12 -12.64 4.48 -7.71
N LEU A 13 -13.18 3.31 -8.07
CA LEU A 13 -12.58 2.41 -9.03
C LEU A 13 -12.96 2.76 -10.47
N HIS A 14 -14.22 3.14 -10.74
CA HIS A 14 -14.78 3.19 -12.10
C HIS A 14 -15.40 4.53 -12.50
N ASP A 15 -16.26 5.11 -11.66
CA ASP A 15 -17.22 6.11 -12.10
C ASP A 15 -16.75 7.55 -11.94
N ALA A 16 -15.85 7.84 -10.99
CA ALA A 16 -15.30 9.18 -10.83
C ALA A 16 -14.50 9.62 -12.08
N PRO A 17 -14.53 10.90 -12.46
CA PRO A 17 -13.78 11.43 -13.62
C PRO A 17 -12.27 11.13 -13.56
N ARG A 18 -11.72 10.97 -12.38
CA ARG A 18 -10.34 10.54 -12.11
C ARG A 18 -10.31 9.22 -11.33
N SER A 19 -11.16 8.31 -11.70
CA SER A 19 -11.16 6.95 -11.12
C SER A 19 -9.84 6.24 -11.37
N LEU A 20 -9.56 5.21 -10.57
CA LEU A 20 -8.35 4.42 -10.77
C LEU A 20 -8.33 3.73 -12.13
N ARG A 21 -9.48 3.39 -12.69
CA ARG A 21 -9.59 2.87 -14.06
C ARG A 21 -9.02 3.86 -15.09
N VAL A 22 -9.46 5.11 -15.04
CA VAL A 22 -8.98 6.17 -15.95
C VAL A 22 -7.48 6.39 -15.78
N LEU A 23 -7.03 6.55 -14.53
CA LEU A 23 -5.61 6.76 -14.24
C LEU A 23 -4.72 5.57 -14.61
N SER A 24 -5.28 4.36 -14.69
CA SER A 24 -4.52 3.16 -15.07
C SER A 24 -4.07 3.14 -16.52
N GLU A 25 -4.58 4.00 -17.38
CA GLU A 25 -4.10 4.14 -18.76
C GLU A 25 -2.67 4.69 -18.78
N GLU A 26 -2.32 5.56 -17.83
CA GLU A 26 -0.97 6.10 -17.64
C GLU A 26 -0.12 5.23 -16.70
N HIS A 27 -0.75 4.38 -15.86
CA HIS A 27 -0.15 3.52 -14.86
C HIS A 27 -0.52 2.06 -15.12
N ALA A 28 -0.01 1.51 -16.23
CA ALA A 28 -0.53 0.28 -16.83
C ALA A 28 0.08 -1.02 -16.29
N ASP A 29 0.99 -0.96 -15.31
CA ASP A 29 1.84 -2.08 -14.87
C ASP A 29 1.19 -2.94 -13.75
N GLY A 30 -0.12 -2.82 -13.60
CA GLY A 30 -0.90 -3.61 -12.66
C GLY A 30 -1.78 -2.78 -11.73
N TRP A 31 -2.57 -3.50 -10.97
CA TRP A 31 -3.48 -2.94 -9.97
C TRP A 31 -3.66 -3.88 -8.80
N GLY A 32 -4.16 -3.36 -7.72
CA GLY A 32 -4.65 -4.18 -6.63
C GLY A 32 -5.56 -3.41 -5.71
N ILE A 33 -6.38 -4.17 -4.98
CA ILE A 33 -7.30 -3.68 -3.99
C ILE A 33 -7.33 -4.61 -2.78
N ALA A 34 -7.35 -4.02 -1.61
CA ALA A 34 -7.64 -4.69 -0.34
C ALA A 34 -8.95 -4.11 0.22
N LEU A 35 -9.91 -4.97 0.49
CA LEU A 35 -11.21 -4.64 1.06
C LEU A 35 -11.33 -5.29 2.44
N ARG A 36 -11.67 -4.51 3.45
CA ARG A 36 -11.93 -5.02 4.80
C ARG A 36 -13.36 -5.56 4.87
N ARG A 37 -13.48 -6.85 5.17
CA ARG A 37 -14.76 -7.57 5.29
C ARG A 37 -14.70 -8.56 6.44
N ASN A 38 -15.70 -8.56 7.31
CA ASN A 38 -15.83 -9.54 8.39
C ASN A 38 -14.49 -9.81 9.11
N ASP A 39 -13.84 -8.75 9.56
CA ASP A 39 -12.55 -8.78 10.26
C ASP A 39 -11.36 -9.40 9.50
N THR A 40 -11.49 -9.57 8.19
CA THR A 40 -10.42 -10.03 7.30
C THR A 40 -10.22 -9.10 6.11
N TRP A 41 -9.07 -9.23 5.46
CA TRP A 41 -8.78 -8.54 4.22
C TRP A 41 -9.00 -9.47 3.02
N ALA A 42 -9.86 -9.04 2.10
CA ALA A 42 -9.95 -9.63 0.77
C ALA A 42 -9.03 -8.83 -0.17
N VAL A 43 -7.91 -9.44 -0.60
CA VAL A 43 -6.94 -8.80 -1.48
C VAL A 43 -7.01 -9.40 -2.88
N LYS A 44 -7.18 -8.54 -3.88
CA LYS A 44 -7.06 -8.90 -5.30
C LYS A 44 -5.98 -8.06 -5.95
N ARG A 45 -5.16 -8.68 -6.79
CA ARG A 45 -4.08 -8.03 -7.53
C ARG A 45 -3.96 -8.62 -8.93
N SER A 46 -3.49 -7.82 -9.86
CA SER A 46 -3.16 -8.24 -11.22
C SER A 46 -1.99 -7.42 -11.75
N THR A 47 -1.19 -8.01 -12.61
CA THR A 47 -0.14 -7.32 -13.36
C THR A 47 -0.64 -6.70 -14.67
N THR A 48 -1.93 -6.84 -14.96
CA THR A 48 -2.59 -6.26 -16.15
C THR A 48 -3.08 -4.85 -15.83
N CYS A 49 -3.11 -3.97 -16.83
CA CYS A 49 -3.72 -2.64 -16.71
C CYS A 49 -5.18 -2.75 -16.26
N ALA A 50 -5.59 -1.97 -15.26
CA ALA A 50 -6.95 -2.01 -14.70
C ALA A 50 -8.03 -1.71 -15.75
N ALA A 51 -7.80 -0.75 -16.65
CA ALA A 51 -8.73 -0.39 -17.71
C ALA A 51 -9.03 -1.54 -18.69
N ARG A 52 -8.13 -2.53 -18.80
CA ARG A 52 -8.21 -3.67 -19.72
C ARG A 52 -8.41 -5.01 -19.02
N CYS A 53 -8.68 -5.00 -17.72
CA CYS A 53 -8.76 -6.21 -16.91
C CYS A 53 -10.21 -6.53 -16.54
N GLU A 54 -10.74 -7.65 -17.03
CA GLU A 54 -12.13 -8.09 -16.74
C GLU A 54 -12.37 -8.26 -15.24
N SER A 55 -11.40 -8.84 -14.51
CA SER A 55 -11.54 -9.01 -13.07
C SER A 55 -11.55 -7.69 -12.30
N TYR A 56 -10.98 -6.61 -12.86
CA TYR A 56 -11.11 -5.26 -12.34
C TYR A 56 -12.48 -4.67 -12.67
N ALA A 57 -12.95 -4.82 -13.91
CA ALA A 57 -14.23 -4.31 -14.36
C ALA A 57 -15.42 -4.83 -13.53
N GLY A 58 -15.32 -6.08 -13.03
CA GLY A 58 -16.31 -6.69 -12.14
C GLY A 58 -16.20 -6.30 -10.66
N LEU A 59 -15.33 -5.37 -10.29
CA LEU A 59 -15.21 -4.90 -8.90
C LEU A 59 -16.33 -3.93 -8.57
N ASP A 60 -17.35 -4.41 -7.87
CA ASP A 60 -18.47 -3.62 -7.38
C ASP A 60 -18.86 -4.12 -5.98
N GLN A 61 -18.03 -3.83 -5.02
CA GLN A 61 -18.20 -4.31 -3.66
C GLN A 61 -18.29 -3.17 -2.66
N GLU A 62 -18.94 -3.43 -1.54
CA GLU A 62 -18.97 -2.52 -0.41
C GLU A 62 -17.88 -2.86 0.60
N ALA A 63 -17.32 -1.84 1.22
CA ALA A 63 -16.38 -1.97 2.32
C ALA A 63 -16.42 -0.75 3.24
N VAL A 64 -16.04 -0.93 4.50
CA VAL A 64 -15.78 0.18 5.44
C VAL A 64 -14.36 0.71 5.28
N LEU A 65 -13.42 -0.17 4.96
CA LEU A 65 -12.03 0.18 4.64
C LEU A 65 -11.64 -0.43 3.30
N ALA A 66 -11.02 0.39 2.45
CA ALA A 66 -10.43 -0.06 1.20
C ALA A 66 -9.11 0.68 0.93
N ILE A 67 -8.10 -0.07 0.50
CA ILE A 67 -6.85 0.45 -0.04
C ILE A 67 -6.72 -0.09 -1.46
N ALA A 68 -6.70 0.79 -2.44
CA ALA A 68 -6.53 0.44 -3.85
C ALA A 68 -5.34 1.19 -4.44
N HIS A 69 -4.65 0.56 -5.38
CA HIS A 69 -3.47 1.12 -6.03
C HIS A 69 -3.42 0.69 -7.49
N ILE A 70 -3.01 1.59 -8.36
CA ILE A 70 -2.60 1.31 -9.74
C ILE A 70 -1.09 1.50 -9.85
N ARG A 71 -0.42 0.56 -10.48
CA ARG A 71 1.04 0.51 -10.53
C ARG A 71 1.59 1.17 -11.78
N LYS A 72 2.55 2.07 -11.57
CA LYS A 72 3.55 2.48 -12.56
C LYS A 72 4.89 1.92 -12.09
N LYS A 73 5.45 0.99 -12.83
CA LYS A 73 6.69 0.32 -12.44
C LYS A 73 7.87 1.29 -12.49
N THR A 74 8.52 1.46 -11.38
CA THR A 74 9.82 2.15 -11.25
C THR A 74 10.89 1.19 -10.77
N VAL A 75 10.54 0.29 -9.83
CA VAL A 75 11.44 -0.69 -9.21
C VAL A 75 10.78 -2.07 -9.21
N GLY A 76 11.59 -3.11 -9.35
CA GLY A 76 11.18 -4.53 -9.33
C GLY A 76 10.52 -5.00 -10.61
N ASP A 77 10.43 -6.31 -10.78
CA ASP A 77 9.81 -6.95 -11.94
C ASP A 77 8.29 -6.84 -11.93
N LEU A 78 7.69 -7.09 -13.11
CA LEU A 78 6.25 -7.17 -13.26
C LEU A 78 5.75 -8.49 -12.69
N SER A 79 5.39 -8.50 -11.42
CA SER A 79 4.93 -9.68 -10.68
C SER A 79 3.88 -9.31 -9.63
N LEU A 80 3.09 -10.30 -9.19
CA LEU A 80 2.13 -10.11 -8.09
C LEU A 80 2.82 -9.81 -6.77
N ALA A 81 4.02 -10.36 -6.54
CA ALA A 81 4.83 -10.07 -5.35
C ALA A 81 5.20 -8.59 -5.24
N ASN A 82 5.34 -7.92 -6.38
CA ASN A 82 5.70 -6.51 -6.51
C ASN A 82 4.49 -5.57 -6.73
N THR A 83 3.27 -6.08 -6.60
CA THR A 83 2.03 -5.32 -6.84
C THR A 83 1.33 -5.00 -5.53
N HIS A 84 1.07 -3.70 -5.28
CA HIS A 84 0.30 -3.24 -4.13
C HIS A 84 -1.19 -3.66 -4.19
N PRO A 85 -1.92 -3.63 -3.05
CA PRO A 85 -1.41 -3.46 -1.70
C PRO A 85 -0.65 -4.68 -1.21
N PHE A 86 0.38 -4.47 -0.38
CA PHE A 86 1.03 -5.54 0.37
C PHE A 86 0.21 -5.89 1.61
N GLN A 87 0.26 -7.16 2.02
CA GLN A 87 -0.39 -7.62 3.24
C GLN A 87 0.56 -8.44 4.09
N ARG A 88 0.54 -8.22 5.41
CA ARG A 88 1.16 -9.04 6.44
C ARG A 88 0.21 -9.17 7.62
N GLY A 89 -0.30 -10.37 7.85
CA GLY A 89 -1.33 -10.57 8.85
C GLY A 89 -2.52 -9.64 8.64
N ARG A 90 -2.84 -8.85 9.66
CA ARG A 90 -3.93 -7.85 9.61
C ARG A 90 -3.52 -6.52 8.96
N PHE A 91 -2.24 -6.33 8.68
CA PHE A 91 -1.73 -5.07 8.15
C PHE A 91 -1.74 -5.04 6.64
N VAL A 92 -2.18 -3.92 6.07
CA VAL A 92 -2.19 -3.66 4.63
C VAL A 92 -1.51 -2.33 4.34
N PHE A 93 -0.74 -2.30 3.25
CA PHE A 93 0.10 -1.16 2.89
C PHE A 93 0.11 -0.88 1.40
N ALA A 94 0.09 0.39 1.03
CA ALA A 94 0.36 0.87 -0.32
C ALA A 94 1.20 2.14 -0.28
N HIS A 95 2.18 2.25 -1.17
CA HIS A 95 3.13 3.35 -1.26
C HIS A 95 3.09 3.99 -2.65
N ASN A 96 3.17 5.30 -2.67
CA ASN A 96 3.38 6.09 -3.87
C ASN A 96 4.67 6.92 -3.69
N GLY A 97 5.64 6.64 -4.55
CA GLY A 97 6.96 7.24 -4.53
C GLY A 97 8.06 6.25 -4.90
N THR A 98 9.28 6.65 -4.66
CA THR A 98 10.48 5.80 -4.77
C THR A 98 11.44 6.20 -3.66
N VAL A 99 11.98 5.22 -2.94
CA VAL A 99 12.87 5.44 -1.80
C VAL A 99 14.16 4.64 -1.91
N ASP A 100 15.25 5.23 -1.40
CA ASP A 100 16.52 4.49 -1.21
C ASP A 100 16.31 3.40 -0.15
N THR A 101 16.62 2.18 -0.53
CA THR A 101 16.37 1.01 0.30
C THR A 101 17.48 0.68 1.27
N ALA A 102 18.70 1.14 1.04
CA ALA A 102 19.86 0.79 1.88
C ALA A 102 19.67 1.24 3.35
N PRO A 103 19.35 2.53 3.64
CA PRO A 103 19.11 2.96 5.01
C PRO A 103 17.85 2.32 5.64
N LEU A 104 16.80 2.04 4.82
CA LEU A 104 15.60 1.36 5.31
C LEU A 104 15.92 -0.06 5.79
N VAL A 105 16.60 -0.84 4.96
CA VAL A 105 16.98 -2.23 5.30
C VAL A 105 17.88 -2.28 6.52
N ALA A 106 18.84 -1.35 6.63
CA ALA A 106 19.73 -1.27 7.80
C ALA A 106 18.98 -0.99 9.12
N ALA A 107 17.83 -0.27 9.05
CA ALA A 107 17.01 0.07 10.20
C ALA A 107 15.85 -0.91 10.46
N THR A 108 15.63 -1.86 9.54
CA THR A 108 14.55 -2.88 9.63
C THR A 108 15.03 -4.08 10.44
N ALA A 109 14.14 -4.62 11.27
CA ALA A 109 14.43 -5.83 12.05
C ALA A 109 14.70 -7.04 11.13
N PRO A 110 15.65 -7.91 11.49
CA PRO A 110 16.05 -9.05 10.65
C PRO A 110 14.88 -9.98 10.27
N GLU A 111 13.96 -10.23 11.17
CA GLU A 111 12.76 -11.05 10.93
C GLU A 111 11.85 -10.45 9.85
N HIS A 112 11.69 -9.14 9.81
CA HIS A 112 10.94 -8.46 8.78
C HIS A 112 11.69 -8.48 7.44
N THR A 113 13.00 -8.26 7.46
CA THR A 113 13.83 -8.36 6.25
C THR A 113 13.79 -9.77 5.67
N ALA A 114 13.86 -10.81 6.50
CA ALA A 114 13.77 -12.21 6.07
C ALA A 114 12.39 -12.58 5.49
N SER A 115 11.34 -11.83 5.79
CA SER A 115 9.97 -12.08 5.32
C SER A 115 9.67 -11.42 3.96
N LEU A 116 10.60 -10.70 3.35
CA LEU A 116 10.42 -10.09 2.03
C LEU A 116 10.13 -11.15 0.97
N VAL A 117 9.15 -10.89 0.11
CA VAL A 117 8.73 -11.78 -0.99
C VAL A 117 9.06 -11.16 -2.35
N GLY A 118 8.84 -9.85 -2.47
CA GLY A 118 9.15 -9.09 -3.66
C GLY A 118 10.51 -8.39 -3.58
N THR A 119 10.73 -7.51 -4.53
CA THR A 119 12.01 -6.79 -4.69
C THR A 119 11.86 -5.27 -4.64
N THR A 120 10.62 -4.77 -4.40
CA THR A 120 10.35 -3.34 -4.42
C THR A 120 10.86 -2.61 -3.17
N ASP A 121 11.18 -1.36 -3.35
CA ASP A 121 11.42 -0.39 -2.29
C ASP A 121 10.20 -0.23 -1.37
N SER A 122 9.03 -0.30 -1.95
CA SER A 122 7.75 -0.19 -1.24
C SER A 122 7.50 -1.31 -0.24
N GLU A 123 7.85 -2.57 -0.57
CA GLU A 123 7.75 -3.67 0.40
C GLU A 123 8.76 -3.50 1.54
N LYS A 124 9.97 -3.05 1.24
CA LYS A 124 10.99 -2.75 2.26
C LYS A 124 10.55 -1.61 3.18
N LEU A 125 9.90 -0.57 2.64
CA LEU A 125 9.31 0.50 3.44
C LEU A 125 8.20 -0.05 4.34
N PHE A 126 7.37 -0.97 3.85
CA PHE A 126 6.36 -1.62 4.68
C PHE A 126 6.99 -2.41 5.84
N MET A 127 8.06 -3.18 5.58
CA MET A 127 8.77 -3.92 6.63
C MET A 127 9.41 -2.99 7.66
N PHE A 128 9.93 -1.85 7.22
CA PHE A 128 10.42 -0.80 8.12
C PHE A 128 9.31 -0.26 9.04
N VAL A 129 8.11 0.03 8.50
CA VAL A 129 6.97 0.47 9.30
C VAL A 129 6.57 -0.59 10.32
N LEU A 130 6.45 -1.86 9.91
CA LEU A 130 6.12 -2.97 10.80
C LEU A 130 7.14 -3.15 11.93
N THR A 131 8.42 -2.98 11.64
CA THR A 131 9.49 -3.00 12.66
C THR A 131 9.22 -2.00 13.79
N HIS A 132 8.77 -0.80 13.47
CA HIS A 132 8.46 0.21 14.47
C HIS A 132 7.15 -0.07 15.20
N VAL A 133 6.15 -0.63 14.51
CA VAL A 133 4.89 -1.06 15.13
C VAL A 133 5.15 -2.13 16.18
N ASP A 134 5.96 -3.14 15.85
CA ASP A 134 6.28 -4.24 16.77
C ASP A 134 7.14 -3.78 17.95
N ARG A 135 8.12 -2.89 17.71
CA ARG A 135 8.96 -2.34 18.79
C ARG A 135 8.17 -1.53 19.80
N VAL A 136 7.16 -0.80 19.35
CA VAL A 136 6.34 0.07 20.22
C VAL A 136 5.19 -0.70 20.86
N GLY A 137 4.64 -1.72 20.20
CA GLY A 137 3.54 -2.56 20.67
C GLY A 137 2.15 -1.91 20.57
N GLU A 138 2.05 -0.64 20.17
CA GLU A 138 0.79 0.06 19.87
C GLU A 138 0.87 0.64 18.46
N VAL A 139 -0.16 0.40 17.65
CA VAL A 139 -0.08 0.63 16.19
C VAL A 139 0.07 2.11 15.86
N THR A 140 -0.75 2.98 16.47
CA THR A 140 -0.70 4.42 16.16
C THR A 140 0.63 5.04 16.56
N ALA A 141 1.12 4.70 17.75
CA ALA A 141 2.42 5.16 18.22
C ALA A 141 3.57 4.58 17.37
N GLY A 142 3.46 3.29 16.96
CA GLY A 142 4.42 2.63 16.10
C GLY A 142 4.52 3.26 14.71
N VAL A 143 3.38 3.54 14.06
CA VAL A 143 3.33 4.25 12.77
C VAL A 143 3.92 5.67 12.93
N THR A 144 3.60 6.36 14.02
CA THR A 144 4.17 7.68 14.31
C THR A 144 5.68 7.62 14.48
N ALA A 145 6.18 6.61 15.21
CA ALA A 145 7.61 6.37 15.38
C ALA A 145 8.30 6.05 14.04
N ALA A 146 7.67 5.24 13.19
CA ALA A 146 8.17 4.92 11.86
C ALA A 146 8.32 6.19 11.00
N VAL A 147 7.31 7.07 10.98
CA VAL A 147 7.37 8.33 10.23
C VAL A 147 8.49 9.24 10.74
N ARG A 148 8.65 9.36 12.06
CA ARG A 148 9.75 10.14 12.66
C ARG A 148 11.12 9.56 12.29
N ALA A 149 11.27 8.24 12.38
CA ALA A 149 12.50 7.56 12.01
C ALA A 149 12.80 7.71 10.51
N LEU A 150 11.77 7.61 9.64
CA LEU A 150 11.89 7.84 8.21
C LEU A 150 12.44 9.25 7.91
N HIS A 151 11.91 10.27 8.58
CA HIS A 151 12.43 11.64 8.45
C HIS A 151 13.86 11.79 8.96
N ALA A 152 14.23 11.05 10.02
CA ALA A 152 15.58 11.07 10.57
C ALA A 152 16.63 10.42 9.64
N LEU A 153 16.22 9.53 8.72
CA LEU A 153 17.10 8.97 7.68
C LEU A 153 17.55 10.01 6.64
N GLY A 154 17.00 11.23 6.67
CA GLY A 154 17.35 12.28 5.73
C GLY A 154 16.65 12.15 4.38
N SER A 155 17.31 12.56 3.30
CA SER A 155 16.73 12.54 1.95
C SER A 155 16.88 11.16 1.32
N ILE A 156 15.89 10.30 1.55
CA ILE A 156 15.83 8.94 0.98
C ILE A 156 14.88 8.81 -0.22
N GLY A 157 14.34 9.91 -0.73
CA GLY A 157 13.33 9.93 -1.81
C GLY A 157 11.94 10.31 -1.32
N SER A 158 10.89 9.87 -2.01
CA SER A 158 9.49 10.19 -1.69
C SER A 158 8.76 8.98 -1.12
N ALA A 159 8.10 9.15 0.02
CA ALA A 159 7.49 8.08 0.81
C ALA A 159 6.04 8.41 1.22
N SER A 160 5.16 8.69 0.27
CA SER A 160 3.71 8.84 0.57
C SER A 160 3.05 7.48 0.65
N PHE A 161 2.40 7.15 1.75
CA PHE A 161 1.80 5.83 1.93
C PHE A 161 0.45 5.82 2.64
N LEU A 162 -0.29 4.75 2.42
CA LEU A 162 -1.44 4.31 3.19
C LEU A 162 -1.08 3.03 3.94
N PHE A 163 -1.43 2.97 5.21
CA PHE A 163 -1.27 1.80 6.08
C PHE A 163 -2.56 1.57 6.84
N SER A 164 -2.96 0.32 7.02
CA SER A 164 -4.11 -0.02 7.87
C SER A 164 -3.83 -1.27 8.69
N ASP A 165 -4.33 -1.27 9.91
CA ASP A 165 -4.36 -2.43 10.82
C ASP A 165 -5.68 -3.21 10.77
N GLY A 166 -6.60 -2.79 9.88
CA GLY A 166 -7.93 -3.35 9.74
C GLY A 166 -9.02 -2.56 10.46
N ASP A 167 -8.67 -1.78 11.47
CA ASP A 167 -9.61 -0.95 12.25
C ASP A 167 -9.45 0.53 11.92
N ARG A 168 -8.23 0.94 11.57
CA ARG A 168 -7.86 2.33 11.27
C ARG A 168 -7.12 2.41 9.95
N LEU A 169 -7.26 3.56 9.29
CA LEU A 169 -6.50 3.94 8.11
C LEU A 169 -5.56 5.09 8.46
N TYR A 170 -4.28 4.88 8.28
CA TYR A 170 -3.21 5.86 8.43
C TYR A 170 -2.77 6.33 7.06
N ALA A 171 -2.62 7.64 6.89
CA ALA A 171 -2.11 8.26 5.68
C ALA A 171 -0.90 9.14 6.01
N HIS A 172 0.20 8.88 5.36
CA HIS A 172 1.38 9.74 5.38
C HIS A 172 1.60 10.33 4.00
N ARG A 173 1.78 11.64 3.94
CA ARG A 173 2.14 12.35 2.73
C ARG A 173 3.52 12.99 2.92
N ASP A 174 4.46 12.56 2.09
CA ASP A 174 5.75 13.20 1.99
C ASP A 174 5.65 14.41 1.04
N ASN A 175 5.91 15.60 1.58
CA ASN A 175 5.89 16.86 0.82
C ASN A 175 7.27 17.24 0.27
N ARG A 176 8.24 16.33 0.31
CA ARG A 176 9.56 16.58 -0.28
C ARG A 176 9.40 16.70 -1.81
N ARG A 177 9.79 17.86 -2.31
CA ARG A 177 9.94 18.14 -3.74
C ARG A 177 11.35 17.88 -4.18
#